data_752322df06f0c3485b8757aa0ac59994
#
_entry.id   752322df06f0c3485b8757aa0ac59994
#
_cell.length_a   1.000
_cell.length_b   1.000
_cell.length_c   1.000
_cell.angle_alpha   90.00
_cell.angle_beta   90.00
_cell.angle_gamma   90.00
#
_symmetry.space_group_name_H-M   'P 1'
#
loop_
_entity.id
_entity.type
_entity.pdbx_description
1 polymer ?
#
loop_
_entity_poly.entity_id
_entity_poly.type
_entity_poly.pdbx_seq_one_letter_code
_entity_poly.pdbx_strand_id
1 'polypeptide(L)'
;MFAGLFVVVAAADKILLTPDLIGSVQAFHFANSYVLTFDTAVLSNVISNVPAVLALKPFVLGLPDQHRVWLVIAMSATLAGNLTPVGSVANLIVAERARAAGIHVSLWAYCRAGIPITLATLALGAWWLS
;
A
#
# COMPACT_ATOMS: atom_id res chain seq x y z
N MET A 1 19.33 -3.54 0.61
CA MET A 1 18.16 -2.66 0.51
C MET A 1 17.11 -2.94 1.59
N PHE A 2 16.60 -4.16 1.73
CA PHE A 2 15.60 -4.50 2.75
C PHE A 2 16.06 -4.35 4.21
N ALA A 3 17.31 -4.71 4.54
CA ALA A 3 17.83 -4.59 5.90
C ALA A 3 17.79 -3.14 6.43
N GLY A 4 18.16 -2.15 5.61
CA GLY A 4 18.06 -0.75 5.99
C GLY A 4 16.63 -0.29 6.24
N LEU A 5 15.68 -0.81 5.46
CA LEU A 5 14.27 -0.56 5.65
C LEU A 5 13.76 -1.08 6.99
N PHE A 6 14.13 -2.30 7.36
CA PHE A 6 13.75 -2.87 8.67
C PHE A 6 14.29 -2.04 9.83
N VAL A 7 15.51 -1.52 9.70
CA VAL A 7 16.10 -0.64 10.72
C VAL A 7 15.34 0.67 10.85
N VAL A 8 14.98 1.29 9.72
CA VAL A 8 14.22 2.56 9.71
C VAL A 8 12.82 2.36 10.29
N VAL A 9 12.12 1.28 9.90
CA VAL A 9 10.79 0.97 10.44
C VAL A 9 10.86 0.68 11.94
N ALA A 10 11.86 -0.10 12.40
CA ALA A 10 12.04 -0.39 13.81
C ALA A 10 12.42 0.85 14.64
N ALA A 11 13.17 1.79 14.07
CA ALA A 11 13.48 3.06 14.71
C ALA A 11 12.25 3.97 14.79
N ALA A 12 11.46 4.05 13.74
CA ALA A 12 10.20 4.80 13.71
C ALA A 12 9.19 4.24 14.74
N ASP A 13 9.11 2.92 14.85
CA ASP A 13 8.28 2.21 15.83
C ASP A 13 8.60 2.64 17.27
N LYS A 14 9.88 2.74 17.59
CA LYS A 14 10.33 3.11 18.95
C LYS A 14 10.25 4.60 19.28
N ILE A 15 10.41 5.47 18.29
CA ILE A 15 10.59 6.92 18.51
C ILE A 15 9.29 7.70 18.25
N LEU A 16 8.52 7.32 17.24
CA LEU A 16 7.37 8.09 16.77
C LEU A 16 6.04 7.53 17.25
N LEU A 17 5.95 6.24 17.58
CA LEU A 17 4.69 5.60 17.91
C LEU A 17 4.44 5.62 19.42
N THR A 18 3.82 6.69 19.89
CA THR A 18 3.30 6.76 21.28
C THR A 18 1.96 6.03 21.37
N PRO A 19 1.59 5.45 22.55
CA PRO A 19 0.30 4.77 22.72
C PRO A 19 -0.90 5.64 22.37
N ASP A 20 -0.83 6.94 22.66
CA ASP A 20 -1.89 7.91 22.37
C ASP A 20 -2.06 8.14 20.86
N LEU A 21 -0.97 8.21 20.13
CA LEU A 21 -0.97 8.35 18.68
C LEU A 21 -1.50 7.08 18.01
N ILE A 22 -1.10 5.91 18.48
CA ILE A 22 -1.62 4.63 17.99
C ILE A 22 -3.13 4.54 18.20
N GLY A 23 -3.62 4.88 19.39
CA GLY A 23 -5.05 4.85 19.72
C GLY A 23 -5.89 5.79 18.87
N SER A 24 -5.43 7.01 18.64
CA SER A 24 -6.15 7.98 17.80
C SER A 24 -6.19 7.57 16.32
N VAL A 25 -5.11 7.07 15.79
CA VAL A 25 -5.04 6.57 14.41
C VAL A 25 -5.91 5.32 14.25
N GLN A 26 -5.87 4.38 15.18
CA GLN A 26 -6.72 3.19 15.16
C GLN A 26 -8.20 3.55 15.13
N ALA A 27 -8.64 4.47 15.98
CA ALA A 27 -10.04 4.87 16.07
C ALA A 27 -10.56 5.52 14.77
N PHE A 28 -9.73 6.29 14.08
CA PHE A 28 -10.14 7.06 12.90
C PHE A 28 -9.92 6.31 11.58
N HIS A 29 -8.78 5.66 11.40
CA HIS A 29 -8.39 5.08 10.11
C HIS A 29 -8.70 3.58 9.98
N PHE A 30 -8.64 2.81 11.08
CA PHE A 30 -8.79 1.37 11.04
C PHE A 30 -10.23 0.87 11.26
N ALA A 31 -11.11 1.73 11.75
CA ALA A 31 -12.53 1.41 11.94
C ALA A 31 -13.29 1.28 10.61
N ASN A 32 -12.82 1.94 9.55
CA ASN A 32 -13.46 1.98 8.24
C ASN A 32 -12.57 1.35 7.16
N SER A 33 -13.01 0.25 6.55
CA SER A 33 -12.27 -0.44 5.49
C SER A 33 -11.95 0.44 4.28
N TYR A 34 -12.82 1.40 3.94
CA TYR A 34 -12.58 2.31 2.80
C TYR A 34 -11.45 3.30 3.09
N VAL A 35 -11.43 3.88 4.30
CA VAL A 35 -10.37 4.80 4.73
C VAL A 35 -9.04 4.06 4.81
N LEU A 36 -9.02 2.88 5.42
CA LEU A 36 -7.82 2.04 5.51
C LEU A 36 -7.31 1.63 4.14
N THR A 37 -8.21 1.29 3.20
CA THR A 37 -7.85 0.97 1.81
C THR A 37 -7.17 2.15 1.13
N PHE A 38 -7.73 3.35 1.26
CA PHE A 38 -7.18 4.57 0.68
C PHE A 38 -5.81 4.91 1.27
N ASP A 39 -5.69 4.93 2.60
CA ASP A 39 -4.44 5.25 3.31
C ASP A 39 -3.33 4.26 2.95
N THR A 40 -3.66 2.96 2.94
CA THR A 40 -2.71 1.91 2.55
C THR A 40 -2.28 2.07 1.09
N ALA A 41 -3.21 2.39 0.18
CA ALA A 41 -2.91 2.57 -1.23
C ALA A 41 -1.99 3.77 -1.46
N VAL A 42 -2.24 4.90 -0.80
CA VAL A 42 -1.39 6.09 -0.86
C VAL A 42 0.00 5.78 -0.30
N LEU A 43 0.06 5.20 0.90
CA LEU A 43 1.31 4.86 1.56
C LEU A 43 2.16 3.91 0.71
N SER A 44 1.52 2.87 0.15
CA SER A 44 2.18 1.89 -0.71
C SER A 44 2.78 2.50 -1.98
N ASN A 45 2.13 3.51 -2.58
CA ASN A 45 2.68 4.21 -3.73
C ASN A 45 3.86 5.15 -3.38
N VAL A 46 3.90 5.68 -2.15
CA VAL A 46 4.97 6.58 -1.69
C VAL A 46 6.21 5.80 -1.26
N ILE A 47 6.05 4.74 -0.47
CA ILE A 47 7.19 4.03 0.16
C ILE A 47 7.34 2.58 -0.32
N SER A 48 6.53 2.14 -1.29
CA SER A 48 6.44 0.75 -1.79
C SER A 48 5.65 -0.20 -0.87
N ASN A 49 5.18 -1.32 -1.44
CA ASN A 49 4.21 -2.23 -0.81
C ASN A 49 4.70 -2.82 0.53
N VAL A 50 5.91 -3.39 0.54
CA VAL A 50 6.44 -4.07 1.74
C VAL A 50 6.70 -3.09 2.89
N PRO A 51 7.37 -1.93 2.67
CA PRO A 51 7.51 -0.91 3.69
C PRO A 51 6.18 -0.41 4.23
N ALA A 52 5.18 -0.19 3.37
CA ALA A 52 3.86 0.28 3.78
C ALA A 52 3.19 -0.70 4.76
N VAL A 53 3.21 -2.00 4.44
CA VAL A 53 2.65 -3.05 5.31
C VAL A 53 3.38 -3.10 6.65
N LEU A 54 4.72 -2.99 6.65
CA LEU A 54 5.51 -3.00 7.88
C LEU A 54 5.25 -1.76 8.75
N ALA A 55 5.10 -0.58 8.14
CA ALA A 55 4.79 0.65 8.86
C ALA A 55 3.39 0.62 9.51
N LEU A 56 2.44 -0.10 8.91
CA LEU A 56 1.09 -0.25 9.45
C LEU A 56 0.97 -1.33 10.55
N LYS A 57 1.97 -2.23 10.66
CA LYS A 57 1.95 -3.34 11.62
C LYS A 57 1.66 -2.92 13.07
N PRO A 58 2.31 -1.91 13.67
CA PRO A 58 2.07 -1.51 15.06
C PRO A 58 0.62 -1.10 15.31
N PHE A 59 -0.04 -0.51 14.31
CA PHE A 59 -1.42 -0.04 14.42
C PHE A 59 -2.45 -1.17 14.32
N VAL A 60 -2.09 -2.32 13.76
CA VAL A 60 -2.97 -3.49 13.66
C VAL A 60 -2.97 -4.29 14.96
N LEU A 61 -1.85 -4.29 15.68
CA LEU A 61 -1.71 -5.03 16.92
C LEU A 61 -2.67 -4.47 17.99
N GLY A 62 -3.50 -5.33 18.55
CA GLY A 62 -4.50 -4.94 19.57
C GLY A 62 -5.90 -4.65 19.03
N LEU A 63 -6.11 -4.65 17.71
CA LEU A 63 -7.45 -4.53 17.13
C LEU A 63 -8.27 -5.82 17.30
N PRO A 64 -9.60 -5.73 17.49
CA PRO A 64 -10.43 -6.92 17.67
C PRO A 64 -10.53 -7.80 16.41
N ASP A 65 -10.47 -7.21 15.23
CA ASP A 65 -10.57 -7.92 13.94
C ASP A 65 -9.28 -7.75 13.11
N GLN A 66 -8.16 -8.22 13.66
CA GLN A 66 -6.87 -8.13 12.99
C GLN A 66 -6.84 -8.86 11.65
N HIS A 67 -7.56 -9.99 11.53
CA HIS A 67 -7.57 -10.78 10.30
C HIS A 67 -8.11 -9.97 9.12
N ARG A 68 -9.27 -9.33 9.29
CA ARG A 68 -9.87 -8.47 8.26
C ARG A 68 -8.96 -7.28 7.92
N VAL A 69 -8.43 -6.62 8.93
CA VAL A 69 -7.52 -5.48 8.74
C VAL A 69 -6.29 -5.88 7.93
N TRP A 70 -5.69 -7.03 8.21
CA TRP A 70 -4.56 -7.53 7.43
C TRP A 70 -4.93 -7.85 5.98
N LEU A 71 -6.13 -8.40 5.74
CA LEU A 71 -6.62 -8.65 4.38
C LEU A 71 -6.79 -7.34 3.60
N VAL A 72 -7.37 -6.30 4.23
CA VAL A 72 -7.52 -4.97 3.62
C VAL A 72 -6.16 -4.38 3.28
N ILE A 73 -5.21 -4.39 4.21
CA ILE A 73 -3.86 -3.86 4.00
C ILE A 73 -3.15 -4.62 2.87
N ALA A 74 -3.16 -5.95 2.89
CA ALA A 74 -2.49 -6.77 1.89
C ALA A 74 -3.06 -6.55 0.48
N MET A 75 -4.39 -6.55 0.37
CA MET A 75 -5.10 -6.26 -0.87
C MET A 75 -4.77 -4.86 -1.39
N SER A 76 -4.93 -3.85 -0.53
CA SER A 76 -4.75 -2.44 -0.91
C SER A 76 -3.31 -2.14 -1.32
N ALA A 77 -2.32 -2.60 -0.55
CA ALA A 77 -0.92 -2.41 -0.85
C ALA A 77 -0.53 -3.06 -2.19
N THR A 78 -1.08 -4.24 -2.48
CA THR A 78 -0.78 -4.97 -3.71
C THR A 78 -1.43 -4.33 -4.93
N LEU A 79 -2.73 -4.02 -4.85
CA LEU A 79 -3.48 -3.44 -5.97
C LEU A 79 -3.02 -2.01 -6.28
N ALA A 80 -2.68 -1.24 -5.26
CA ALA A 80 -2.15 0.12 -5.41
C ALA A 80 -0.86 0.18 -6.24
N GLY A 81 -0.06 -0.88 -6.25
CA GLY A 81 1.15 -0.98 -7.07
C GLY A 81 0.91 -0.87 -8.57
N ASN A 82 -0.34 -1.05 -9.03
CA ASN A 82 -0.72 -0.90 -10.43
C ASN A 82 -1.10 0.55 -10.81
N LEU A 83 -1.19 1.47 -9.85
CA LEU A 83 -1.57 2.86 -10.11
C LEU A 83 -0.55 3.57 -11.01
N THR A 84 0.73 3.34 -10.74
CA THR A 84 1.84 3.91 -11.51
C THR A 84 2.87 2.84 -11.87
N PRO A 85 3.65 3.01 -12.94
CA PRO A 85 4.75 2.08 -13.25
C PRO A 85 5.78 1.99 -12.12
N VAL A 86 5.98 3.08 -11.38
CA VAL A 86 6.93 3.17 -10.27
C VAL A 86 6.38 2.54 -8.98
N GLY A 87 5.07 2.36 -8.88
CA GLY A 87 4.40 1.76 -7.72
C GLY A 87 4.78 0.29 -7.47
N SER A 88 5.39 -0.38 -8.46
CA SER A 88 5.86 -1.76 -8.32
C SER A 88 7.14 -2.00 -9.12
N VAL A 89 8.12 -2.64 -8.49
CA VAL A 89 9.36 -3.07 -9.16
C VAL A 89 9.06 -4.00 -10.33
N ALA A 90 8.04 -4.86 -10.20
CA ALA A 90 7.62 -5.75 -11.29
C ALA A 90 7.18 -4.96 -12.53
N ASN A 91 6.44 -3.87 -12.35
CA ASN A 91 6.00 -3.00 -13.45
C ASN A 91 7.19 -2.34 -14.15
N LEU A 92 8.19 -1.92 -13.39
CA LEU A 92 9.42 -1.36 -13.96
C LEU A 92 10.19 -2.39 -14.79
N ILE A 93 10.29 -3.63 -14.32
CA ILE A 93 10.95 -4.72 -15.06
C ILE A 93 10.19 -5.00 -16.36
N VAL A 94 8.86 -5.04 -16.33
CA VAL A 94 8.04 -5.26 -17.54
C VAL A 94 8.19 -4.10 -18.51
N ALA A 95 8.17 -2.85 -18.05
CA ALA A 95 8.35 -1.67 -18.87
C ALA A 95 9.73 -1.64 -19.53
N GLU A 96 10.79 -2.02 -18.80
CA GLU A 96 12.15 -2.08 -19.33
C GLU A 96 12.30 -3.20 -20.36
N ARG A 97 11.70 -4.35 -20.12
CA ARG A 97 11.68 -5.46 -21.11
C ARG A 97 10.92 -5.08 -22.38
N ALA A 98 9.78 -4.39 -22.25
CA ALA A 98 9.02 -3.89 -23.40
C ALA A 98 9.86 -2.90 -24.21
N ARG A 99 10.57 -1.99 -23.53
CA ARG A 99 11.49 -1.03 -24.13
C ARG A 99 12.62 -1.70 -24.90
N ALA A 100 13.22 -2.75 -24.32
CA ALA A 100 14.26 -3.55 -24.98
C ALA A 100 13.73 -4.26 -26.24
N ALA A 101 12.45 -4.57 -26.30
CA ALA A 101 11.75 -5.12 -27.47
C ALA A 101 11.27 -4.05 -28.47
N GLY A 102 11.64 -2.77 -28.29
CA GLY A 102 11.25 -1.64 -29.16
C GLY A 102 9.86 -1.06 -28.86
N ILE A 103 9.21 -1.50 -27.78
CA ILE A 103 7.88 -1.01 -27.37
C ILE A 103 8.04 0.04 -26.29
N HIS A 104 7.69 1.28 -26.59
CA HIS A 104 7.72 2.39 -25.62
C HIS A 104 6.38 2.54 -24.92
N VAL A 105 6.30 2.11 -23.66
CA VAL A 105 5.14 2.36 -22.81
C VAL A 105 5.33 3.71 -22.12
N SER A 106 4.58 4.73 -22.53
CA SER A 106 4.64 6.03 -21.88
C SER A 106 3.95 5.98 -20.51
N LEU A 107 4.45 6.79 -19.56
CA LEU A 107 3.83 6.94 -18.23
C LEU A 107 2.33 7.26 -18.33
N TRP A 108 1.98 8.17 -19.24
CA TRP A 108 0.58 8.58 -19.46
C TRP A 108 -0.30 7.43 -19.96
N ALA A 109 0.19 6.67 -20.94
CA ALA A 109 -0.55 5.51 -21.47
C ALA A 109 -0.78 4.44 -20.39
N TYR A 110 0.21 4.19 -19.55
CA TYR A 110 0.10 3.27 -18.42
C TYR A 110 -0.92 3.76 -17.39
N CYS A 111 -0.80 5.01 -16.92
CA CYS A 111 -1.69 5.57 -15.90
C CYS A 111 -3.14 5.68 -16.39
N ARG A 112 -3.36 5.95 -17.68
CA ARG A 112 -4.71 6.02 -18.26
C ARG A 112 -5.48 4.70 -18.14
N ALA A 113 -4.79 3.57 -18.19
CA ALA A 113 -5.39 2.25 -17.98
C ALA A 113 -5.27 1.82 -16.50
N GLY A 114 -4.14 2.05 -15.86
CA GLY A 114 -3.83 1.62 -14.50
C GLY A 114 -4.72 2.29 -13.45
N ILE A 115 -4.95 3.60 -13.55
CA ILE A 115 -5.74 4.35 -12.57
C ILE A 115 -7.18 3.82 -12.47
N PRO A 116 -7.98 3.75 -13.56
CA PRO A 116 -9.37 3.27 -13.46
C PRO A 116 -9.46 1.81 -13.00
N ILE A 117 -8.54 0.95 -13.45
CA ILE A 117 -8.51 -0.45 -13.03
C ILE A 117 -8.19 -0.54 -11.53
N THR A 118 -7.18 0.19 -11.07
CA THR A 118 -6.78 0.18 -9.66
C THR A 118 -7.90 0.72 -8.77
N LEU A 119 -8.53 1.84 -9.14
CA LEU A 119 -9.63 2.40 -8.37
C LEU A 119 -10.84 1.45 -8.32
N ALA A 120 -11.20 0.82 -9.43
CA ALA A 120 -12.30 -0.15 -9.48
C ALA A 120 -12.00 -1.38 -8.61
N THR A 121 -10.80 -1.94 -8.70
CA THR A 121 -10.41 -3.12 -7.91
C THR A 121 -10.25 -2.81 -6.43
N LEU A 122 -9.73 -1.64 -6.05
CA LEU A 122 -9.67 -1.18 -4.66
C LEU A 122 -11.08 -0.97 -4.08
N ALA A 123 -11.98 -0.32 -4.83
CA ALA A 123 -13.36 -0.11 -4.40
C ALA A 123 -14.11 -1.44 -4.20
N LEU A 124 -13.96 -2.37 -5.14
CA LEU A 124 -14.55 -3.70 -5.07
C LEU A 124 -14.01 -4.49 -3.86
N GLY A 125 -12.70 -4.46 -3.65
CA GLY A 125 -12.06 -5.14 -2.53
C GLY A 125 -12.44 -4.53 -1.18
N ALA A 126 -12.51 -3.21 -1.08
CA ALA A 126 -12.96 -2.52 0.12
C ALA A 126 -14.43 -2.85 0.45
N TRP A 127 -15.29 -2.92 -0.56
CA TRP A 127 -16.69 -3.33 -0.42
C TRP A 127 -16.81 -4.79 0.03
N TRP A 128 -16.00 -5.68 -0.54
CA TRP A 128 -16.02 -7.11 -0.16
C TRP A 128 -15.55 -7.37 1.27
N LEU A 129 -14.61 -6.56 1.75
CA LEU A 129 -14.01 -6.66 3.09
C LEU A 129 -14.62 -5.67 4.12
N SER A 130 -15.69 -4.97 3.77
CA SER A 130 -16.38 -4.04 4.70
C SER A 130 -17.46 -4.73 5.59
#